data_ecbf66522d8d929af760fb707ec395e6
#
_entry.id   ecbf66522d8d929af760fb707ec395e6
#
_cell.length_a   1.000
_cell.length_b   1.000
_cell.length_c   1.000
_cell.angle_alpha   90.00
_cell.angle_beta   90.00
_cell.angle_gamma   90.00
#
_symmetry.space_group_name_H-M   'P 1'
#
loop_
_entity.id
_entity.type
_entity.pdbx_description
1 polymer ?
#
loop_
_entity_poly.entity_id
_entity_poly.type
_entity_poly.pdbx_seq_one_letter_code
_entity_poly.pdbx_strand_id
1 'polypeptide(L)'
;MVRGVHTLLHNCLEQAVAERLILANPAKGCRLPKLEKREMKILPEDKIGPYLAEAERRGLLAAFYLELTTGLRRGELLALQWTDLDIENRTLAVTKQVNRINGELVVSPPKTRNSIRTLALPHQAVDLLIAEHQKHPRNPYLFPSPKTGTMYDPDAFRRTHDKILKAIGAEHIRFHDLRHTFATLSLKSGVDVKTLSGALGHYSAGFTLNTYTHATAQMKQDAADTIGGVISQQMR
;
A
#
# COMPACT_ATOMS: atom_id res chain seq x y z
N MET A 1 4.88 6.63 20.68
CA MET A 1 4.37 7.91 21.22
C MET A 1 5.50 8.89 21.52
N VAL A 2 6.43 8.62 22.45
CA VAL A 2 7.51 9.54 22.89
C VAL A 2 8.27 10.19 21.74
N ARG A 3 8.74 9.42 20.75
CA ARG A 3 9.46 9.97 19.58
C ARG A 3 8.63 10.93 18.74
N GLY A 4 7.33 10.69 18.55
CA GLY A 4 6.45 11.59 17.82
C GLY A 4 6.25 12.92 18.52
N VAL A 5 6.05 12.88 19.85
CA VAL A 5 5.97 14.08 20.68
C VAL A 5 7.29 14.86 20.64
N HIS A 6 8.42 14.17 20.80
CA HIS A 6 9.74 14.80 20.70
C HIS A 6 9.96 15.47 19.33
N THR A 7 9.62 14.78 18.22
CA THR A 7 9.78 15.36 16.88
C THR A 7 8.95 16.63 16.71
N LEU A 8 7.68 16.63 17.19
CA LEU A 8 6.82 17.81 17.14
C LEU A 8 7.41 18.95 17.95
N LEU A 9 7.79 18.68 19.21
CA LEU A 9 8.37 19.67 20.12
C LEU A 9 9.70 20.20 19.58
N HIS A 10 10.57 19.32 19.09
CA HIS A 10 11.86 19.70 18.50
C HIS A 10 11.64 20.66 17.30
N ASN A 11 10.74 20.34 16.38
CA ASN A 11 10.46 21.19 15.22
C ASN A 11 9.87 22.55 15.63
N CYS A 12 8.95 22.55 16.60
CA CYS A 12 8.39 23.80 17.15
C CYS A 12 9.48 24.69 17.77
N LEU A 13 10.39 24.11 18.55
CA LEU A 13 11.48 24.85 19.19
C LEU A 13 12.58 25.27 18.20
N GLU A 14 12.84 24.48 17.12
CA GLU A 14 13.71 24.95 16.03
C GLU A 14 13.12 26.17 15.32
N GLN A 15 11.80 26.20 15.12
CA GLN A 15 11.14 27.38 14.57
C GLN A 15 11.28 28.60 15.51
N ALA A 16 11.13 28.40 16.82
CA ALA A 16 11.32 29.47 17.81
C ALA A 16 12.77 30.02 17.82
N VAL A 17 13.77 29.16 17.57
CA VAL A 17 15.18 29.61 17.37
C VAL A 17 15.31 30.41 16.09
N ALA A 18 14.70 29.96 14.99
CA ALA A 18 14.74 30.67 13.70
C ALA A 18 14.09 32.05 13.79
N GLU A 19 13.02 32.16 14.56
CA GLU A 19 12.32 33.45 14.86
C GLU A 19 12.99 34.27 15.96
N ARG A 20 14.15 33.78 16.50
CA ARG A 20 14.90 34.47 17.57
C ARG A 20 14.12 34.64 18.89
N LEU A 21 13.12 33.82 19.13
CA LEU A 21 12.35 33.80 20.39
C LEU A 21 13.13 33.13 21.53
N ILE A 22 14.00 32.15 21.17
CA ILE A 22 14.92 31.49 22.10
C ILE A 22 16.30 31.36 21.43
N LEU A 23 17.34 31.31 22.26
CA LEU A 23 18.72 31.23 21.78
C LEU A 23 19.12 29.87 21.26
N ALA A 24 18.58 28.78 21.84
CA ALA A 24 18.89 27.42 21.48
C ALA A 24 17.70 26.50 21.72
N ASN A 25 17.64 25.41 20.97
CA ASN A 25 16.59 24.43 21.13
C ASN A 25 16.91 23.46 22.30
N PRO A 26 16.18 23.50 23.43
CA PRO A 26 16.44 22.65 24.58
C PRO A 26 16.12 21.16 24.34
N ALA A 27 15.36 20.82 23.28
CA ALA A 27 15.11 19.43 22.91
C ALA A 27 16.27 18.81 22.11
N LYS A 28 17.30 19.59 21.75
CA LYS A 28 18.47 19.13 21.04
C LYS A 28 19.34 18.26 21.97
N GLY A 29 19.68 17.05 21.53
CA GLY A 29 20.50 16.13 22.33
C GLY A 29 19.74 15.25 23.32
N CYS A 30 18.40 15.32 23.38
CA CYS A 30 17.60 14.42 24.19
C CYS A 30 17.82 12.95 23.80
N ARG A 31 18.07 12.07 24.77
CA ARG A 31 18.15 10.63 24.55
C ARG A 31 16.75 10.05 24.37
N LEU A 32 16.48 9.55 23.18
CA LEU A 32 15.19 8.92 22.87
C LEU A 32 15.26 7.40 23.10
N PRO A 33 14.13 6.77 23.50
CA PRO A 33 14.06 5.32 23.60
C PRO A 33 14.45 4.66 22.26
N LYS A 34 15.15 3.52 22.31
CA LYS A 34 15.47 2.74 21.11
C LYS A 34 14.18 2.34 20.40
N LEU A 35 14.19 2.42 19.06
CA LEU A 35 13.13 1.86 18.25
C LEU A 35 13.31 0.33 18.20
N GLU A 36 12.36 -0.39 18.76
CA GLU A 36 12.24 -1.81 18.47
C GLU A 36 11.77 -1.96 17.01
N LYS A 37 12.56 -2.66 16.21
CA LYS A 37 12.12 -3.05 14.87
C LYS A 37 10.96 -4.04 15.02
N ARG A 38 9.76 -3.62 14.71
CA ARG A 38 8.64 -4.55 14.59
C ARG A 38 8.78 -5.28 13.27
N GLU A 39 8.69 -6.60 13.34
CA GLU A 39 8.59 -7.41 12.13
C GLU A 39 7.37 -6.98 11.31
N MET A 40 7.57 -6.92 10.02
CA MET A 40 6.53 -6.55 9.08
C MET A 40 5.63 -7.76 8.88
N LYS A 41 4.36 -7.62 9.25
CA LYS A 41 3.37 -8.67 9.02
C LYS A 41 2.87 -8.58 7.59
N ILE A 42 2.66 -9.73 6.98
CA ILE A 42 2.07 -9.89 5.65
C ILE A 42 0.94 -10.90 5.72
N LEU A 43 0.04 -10.88 4.76
CA LEU A 43 -0.93 -11.96 4.57
C LEU A 43 -0.18 -13.20 4.05
N PRO A 44 -0.21 -14.34 4.75
CA PRO A 44 0.43 -15.55 4.27
C PRO A 44 -0.16 -16.01 2.92
N GLU A 45 0.67 -16.63 2.07
CA GLU A 45 0.27 -17.02 0.71
C GLU A 45 -0.90 -18.01 0.72
N ASP A 46 -0.92 -18.96 1.66
CA ASP A 46 -2.01 -19.92 1.87
C ASP A 46 -3.32 -19.27 2.31
N LYS A 47 -3.28 -18.05 2.82
CA LYS A 47 -4.47 -17.27 3.25
C LYS A 47 -5.01 -16.35 2.17
N ILE A 48 -4.30 -16.12 1.06
CA ILE A 48 -4.75 -15.22 -0.01
C ILE A 48 -6.04 -15.72 -0.65
N GLY A 49 -6.11 -16.99 -1.03
CA GLY A 49 -7.31 -17.60 -1.60
C GLY A 49 -8.53 -17.50 -0.67
N PRO A 50 -8.46 -17.99 0.57
CA PRO A 50 -9.53 -17.81 1.56
C PRO A 50 -9.93 -16.34 1.80
N TYR A 51 -8.95 -15.42 1.80
CA TYR A 51 -9.19 -13.99 1.97
C TYR A 51 -10.04 -13.41 0.83
N LEU A 52 -9.68 -13.72 -0.41
CA LEU A 52 -10.41 -13.25 -1.59
C LEU A 52 -11.80 -13.90 -1.69
N ALA A 53 -11.95 -15.17 -1.35
CA ALA A 53 -13.27 -15.84 -1.30
C ALA A 53 -14.18 -15.19 -0.25
N GLU A 54 -13.66 -14.82 0.92
CA GLU A 54 -14.45 -14.11 1.91
C GLU A 54 -14.76 -12.67 1.49
N ALA A 55 -13.84 -12.00 0.78
CA ALA A 55 -14.07 -10.68 0.19
C ALA A 55 -15.20 -10.74 -0.87
N GLU A 56 -15.23 -11.81 -1.68
CA GLU A 56 -16.31 -12.06 -2.66
C GLU A 56 -17.67 -12.21 -1.99
N ARG A 57 -17.77 -13.00 -0.94
CA ARG A 57 -19.01 -13.15 -0.15
C ARG A 57 -19.53 -11.81 0.42
N ARG A 58 -18.64 -10.84 0.58
CA ARG A 58 -18.95 -9.47 1.03
C ARG A 58 -19.17 -8.47 -0.09
N GLY A 59 -19.07 -8.91 -1.36
CA GLY A 59 -19.20 -8.05 -2.54
C GLY A 59 -18.03 -7.10 -2.74
N LEU A 60 -16.83 -7.44 -2.26
CA LEU A 60 -15.63 -6.58 -2.31
C LEU A 60 -14.43 -7.28 -2.95
N LEU A 61 -14.67 -8.37 -3.72
CA LEU A 61 -13.59 -9.11 -4.40
C LEU A 61 -12.71 -8.18 -5.24
N ALA A 62 -13.32 -7.39 -6.13
CA ALA A 62 -12.59 -6.50 -7.04
C ALA A 62 -11.69 -5.52 -6.28
N ALA A 63 -12.18 -4.94 -5.16
CA ALA A 63 -11.42 -4.00 -4.37
C ALA A 63 -10.19 -4.63 -3.69
N PHE A 64 -10.36 -5.79 -3.06
CA PHE A 64 -9.26 -6.46 -2.36
C PHE A 64 -8.30 -7.18 -3.32
N TYR A 65 -8.80 -7.65 -4.46
CA TYR A 65 -7.94 -8.17 -5.53
C TYR A 65 -7.05 -7.06 -6.11
N LEU A 66 -7.63 -5.89 -6.39
CA LEU A 66 -6.88 -4.74 -6.87
C LEU A 66 -5.82 -4.30 -5.85
N GLU A 67 -6.16 -4.26 -4.55
CA GLU A 67 -5.21 -3.94 -3.49
C GLU A 67 -4.02 -4.90 -3.46
N LEU A 68 -4.28 -6.20 -3.51
CA LEU A 68 -3.25 -7.26 -3.47
C LEU A 68 -2.39 -7.32 -4.74
N THR A 69 -2.87 -6.80 -5.87
CA THR A 69 -2.14 -6.80 -7.15
C THR A 69 -1.47 -5.47 -7.49
N THR A 70 -1.76 -4.40 -6.75
CA THR A 70 -1.22 -3.06 -7.02
C THR A 70 -0.56 -2.41 -5.81
N GLY A 71 -0.87 -2.86 -4.61
CA GLY A 71 -0.37 -2.29 -3.37
C GLY A 71 -0.74 -0.81 -3.17
N LEU A 72 -1.91 -0.39 -3.60
CA LEU A 72 -2.44 0.96 -3.41
C LEU A 72 -2.50 1.33 -1.92
N ARG A 73 -2.39 2.61 -1.60
CA ARG A 73 -2.77 3.06 -0.26
C ARG A 73 -4.29 3.05 -0.13
N ARG A 74 -4.82 2.71 1.05
CA ARG A 74 -6.27 2.68 1.30
C ARG A 74 -7.01 3.91 0.77
N GLY A 75 -6.48 5.10 1.03
CA GLY A 75 -7.09 6.34 0.55
C GLY A 75 -7.00 6.52 -0.97
N GLU A 76 -5.98 5.98 -1.62
CA GLU A 76 -5.86 5.95 -3.09
C GLU A 76 -6.92 5.01 -3.65
N LEU A 77 -6.99 3.76 -3.16
CA LEU A 77 -7.97 2.75 -3.58
C LEU A 77 -9.42 3.26 -3.52
N LEU A 78 -9.79 3.89 -2.40
CA LEU A 78 -11.16 4.33 -2.17
C LEU A 78 -11.54 5.63 -2.89
N ALA A 79 -10.56 6.37 -3.40
CA ALA A 79 -10.80 7.58 -4.20
C ALA A 79 -10.90 7.30 -5.70
N LEU A 80 -10.67 6.06 -6.15
CA LEU A 80 -10.69 5.69 -7.57
C LEU A 80 -12.07 5.89 -8.19
N GLN A 81 -12.05 6.39 -9.43
CA GLN A 81 -13.22 6.58 -10.27
C GLN A 81 -13.04 5.85 -11.61
N TRP A 82 -14.12 5.58 -12.31
CA TRP A 82 -14.07 4.92 -13.62
C TRP A 82 -13.25 5.70 -14.65
N THR A 83 -13.18 7.02 -14.52
CA THR A 83 -12.33 7.90 -15.33
C THR A 83 -10.83 7.73 -15.09
N ASP A 84 -10.42 7.04 -14.03
CA ASP A 84 -9.02 6.75 -13.73
C ASP A 84 -8.55 5.44 -14.38
N LEU A 85 -9.49 4.62 -14.90
CA LEU A 85 -9.22 3.31 -15.50
C LEU A 85 -9.22 3.40 -17.02
N ASP A 86 -8.13 2.98 -17.65
CA ASP A 86 -8.03 2.71 -19.07
C ASP A 86 -8.09 1.19 -19.29
N ILE A 87 -9.24 0.73 -19.77
CA ILE A 87 -9.51 -0.71 -19.98
C ILE A 87 -8.67 -1.25 -21.13
N GLU A 88 -8.52 -0.49 -22.23
CA GLU A 88 -7.80 -0.93 -23.43
C GLU A 88 -6.31 -1.13 -23.14
N ASN A 89 -5.69 -0.17 -22.47
CA ASN A 89 -4.29 -0.23 -22.10
C ASN A 89 -4.06 -0.96 -20.77
N ARG A 90 -5.12 -1.35 -20.09
CA ARG A 90 -5.07 -1.99 -18.75
C ARG A 90 -4.23 -1.18 -17.75
N THR A 91 -4.50 0.11 -17.69
CA THR A 91 -3.79 1.01 -16.78
C THR A 91 -4.74 1.74 -15.85
N LEU A 92 -4.22 2.08 -14.67
CA LEU A 92 -4.94 2.78 -13.62
C LEU A 92 -4.15 4.00 -13.17
N ALA A 93 -4.73 5.18 -13.32
CA ALA A 93 -4.12 6.44 -12.88
C ALA A 93 -4.40 6.69 -11.38
N VAL A 94 -3.35 6.87 -10.61
CA VAL A 94 -3.42 7.21 -9.17
C VAL A 94 -3.09 8.68 -9.02
N THR A 95 -4.10 9.55 -8.97
CA THR A 95 -3.96 11.01 -8.96
C THR A 95 -4.56 11.66 -7.72
N LYS A 96 -5.29 10.90 -6.91
CA LYS A 96 -6.03 11.40 -5.75
C LYS A 96 -6.09 10.38 -4.63
N GLN A 97 -6.42 10.85 -3.45
CA GLN A 97 -6.65 10.05 -2.25
C GLN A 97 -7.76 10.63 -1.41
N VAL A 98 -8.46 9.80 -0.66
CA VAL A 98 -9.45 10.23 0.34
C VAL A 98 -8.86 10.09 1.75
N ASN A 99 -9.12 11.09 2.56
CA ASN A 99 -8.81 11.10 3.99
C ASN A 99 -10.07 11.52 4.77
N ARG A 100 -10.14 11.09 6.03
CA ARG A 100 -11.13 11.64 6.97
C ARG A 100 -10.47 12.77 7.75
N ILE A 101 -11.00 13.99 7.61
CA ILE A 101 -10.53 15.20 8.32
C ILE A 101 -11.74 15.79 9.03
N ASN A 102 -11.65 15.97 10.33
CA ASN A 102 -12.74 16.53 11.17
C ASN A 102 -14.11 15.81 10.98
N GLY A 103 -14.07 14.49 10.72
CA GLY A 103 -15.29 13.71 10.52
C GLY A 103 -15.79 13.65 9.06
N GLU A 104 -15.27 14.48 8.16
CA GLU A 104 -15.64 14.54 6.75
C GLU A 104 -14.67 13.78 5.86
N LEU A 105 -15.16 13.26 4.73
CA LEU A 105 -14.32 12.66 3.69
C LEU A 105 -13.83 13.74 2.75
N VAL A 106 -12.51 13.96 2.75
CA VAL A 106 -11.86 14.98 1.92
C VAL A 106 -10.99 14.29 0.88
N VAL A 107 -11.24 14.58 -0.38
CA VAL A 107 -10.39 14.15 -1.51
C VAL A 107 -9.30 15.21 -1.72
N SER A 108 -8.08 14.74 -1.82
CA SER A 108 -6.91 15.60 -2.06
C SER A 108 -5.94 14.92 -3.02
N PRO A 109 -5.08 15.66 -3.72
CA PRO A 109 -3.96 15.06 -4.41
C PRO A 109 -3.03 14.36 -3.41
N PRO A 110 -2.22 13.40 -3.86
CA PRO A 110 -1.22 12.76 -3.01
C PRO A 110 -0.20 13.78 -2.51
N LYS A 111 0.39 13.53 -1.32
CA LYS A 111 1.33 14.45 -0.64
C LYS A 111 2.60 14.75 -1.44
N THR A 112 3.01 13.88 -2.35
CA THR A 112 4.24 14.02 -3.16
C THR A 112 3.95 13.78 -4.62
N ARG A 113 4.70 14.42 -5.52
CA ARG A 113 4.62 14.19 -6.97
C ARG A 113 4.86 12.72 -7.34
N ASN A 114 5.75 12.04 -6.66
CA ASN A 114 6.06 10.62 -6.90
C ASN A 114 4.89 9.66 -6.55
N SER A 115 3.90 10.14 -5.82
CA SER A 115 2.69 9.36 -5.54
C SER A 115 1.68 9.42 -6.68
N ILE A 116 1.79 10.41 -7.59
CA ILE A 116 1.02 10.43 -8.86
C ILE A 116 1.72 9.47 -9.81
N ARG A 117 1.01 8.44 -10.22
CA ARG A 117 1.56 7.37 -11.04
C ARG A 117 0.48 6.63 -11.81
N THR A 118 0.89 5.92 -12.86
CA THR A 118 0.04 4.98 -13.59
C THR A 118 0.50 3.56 -13.28
N LEU A 119 -0.44 2.69 -12.96
CA LEU A 119 -0.22 1.28 -12.66
C LEU A 119 -0.70 0.42 -13.82
N ALA A 120 0.09 -0.57 -14.22
CA ALA A 120 -0.37 -1.63 -15.10
C ALA A 120 -1.20 -2.65 -14.30
N LEU A 121 -2.29 -3.12 -14.91
CA LEU A 121 -3.20 -4.08 -14.30
C LEU A 121 -3.12 -5.45 -14.98
N PRO A 122 -3.16 -6.56 -14.22
CA PRO A 122 -3.34 -7.88 -14.80
C PRO A 122 -4.74 -8.00 -15.44
N HIS A 123 -4.91 -8.84 -16.45
CA HIS A 123 -6.18 -9.08 -17.13
C HIS A 123 -7.32 -9.33 -16.15
N GLN A 124 -7.11 -10.24 -15.20
CA GLN A 124 -8.11 -10.60 -14.21
C GLN A 124 -8.58 -9.42 -13.33
N ALA A 125 -7.70 -8.44 -13.04
CA ALA A 125 -8.12 -7.23 -12.34
C ALA A 125 -9.12 -6.41 -13.17
N VAL A 126 -8.85 -6.27 -14.47
CA VAL A 126 -9.74 -5.54 -15.38
C VAL A 126 -11.08 -6.26 -15.51
N ASP A 127 -11.08 -7.58 -15.66
CA ASP A 127 -12.31 -8.39 -15.73
C ASP A 127 -13.18 -8.22 -14.48
N LEU A 128 -12.56 -8.27 -13.28
CA LEU A 128 -13.24 -8.05 -12.01
C LEU A 128 -13.78 -6.63 -11.89
N LEU A 129 -13.06 -5.62 -12.39
CA LEU A 129 -13.52 -4.23 -12.39
C LEU A 129 -14.70 -4.04 -13.37
N ILE A 130 -14.66 -4.64 -14.55
CA ILE A 130 -15.79 -4.60 -15.50
C ILE A 130 -17.03 -5.25 -14.87
N ALA A 131 -16.89 -6.40 -14.23
CA ALA A 131 -17.99 -7.06 -13.53
C ALA A 131 -18.51 -6.20 -12.35
N GLU A 132 -17.62 -5.48 -11.66
CA GLU A 132 -18.01 -4.54 -10.60
C GLU A 132 -18.80 -3.34 -11.17
N HIS A 133 -18.36 -2.80 -12.32
CA HIS A 133 -19.06 -1.69 -12.98
C HIS A 133 -20.51 -2.04 -13.34
N GLN A 134 -20.76 -3.27 -13.76
CA GLN A 134 -22.12 -3.73 -14.13
C GLN A 134 -23.09 -3.68 -12.94
N LYS A 135 -22.61 -3.75 -11.70
CA LYS A 135 -23.46 -3.67 -10.51
C LYS A 135 -23.96 -2.25 -10.23
N HIS A 136 -23.22 -1.22 -10.67
CA HIS A 136 -23.55 0.19 -10.42
C HIS A 136 -23.04 1.12 -11.56
N PRO A 137 -23.54 0.95 -12.79
CA PRO A 137 -22.97 1.55 -14.00
C PRO A 137 -23.07 3.08 -14.07
N ARG A 138 -23.89 3.70 -13.23
CA ARG A 138 -24.04 5.16 -13.16
C ARG A 138 -23.23 5.79 -12.03
N ASN A 139 -22.59 4.98 -11.20
CA ASN A 139 -21.80 5.49 -10.08
C ASN A 139 -20.39 5.89 -10.56
N PRO A 140 -19.89 7.09 -10.24
CA PRO A 140 -18.55 7.49 -10.67
C PRO A 140 -17.42 6.73 -9.98
N TYR A 141 -17.64 6.18 -8.78
CA TYR A 141 -16.62 5.49 -8.00
C TYR A 141 -16.46 4.03 -8.40
N LEU A 142 -15.22 3.51 -8.41
CA LEU A 142 -14.97 2.09 -8.62
C LEU A 142 -15.60 1.23 -7.51
N PHE A 143 -15.48 1.70 -6.28
CA PHE A 143 -15.93 0.98 -5.08
C PHE A 143 -16.83 1.89 -4.22
N PRO A 144 -18.09 2.11 -4.64
CA PRO A 144 -19.00 2.93 -3.86
C PRO A 144 -19.40 2.25 -2.55
N SER A 145 -19.71 3.05 -1.55
CA SER A 145 -20.28 2.55 -0.31
C SER A 145 -21.65 1.92 -0.59
N PRO A 146 -21.90 0.66 -0.18
CA PRO A 146 -23.18 0.02 -0.38
C PRO A 146 -24.33 0.69 0.42
N LYS A 147 -23.99 1.52 1.42
CA LYS A 147 -24.96 2.23 2.24
C LYS A 147 -25.37 3.58 1.68
N THR A 148 -24.41 4.30 1.08
CA THR A 148 -24.63 5.70 0.69
C THR A 148 -24.53 5.92 -0.82
N GLY A 149 -24.01 4.95 -1.57
CA GLY A 149 -23.70 5.11 -3.00
C GLY A 149 -22.57 6.11 -3.30
N THR A 150 -21.99 6.72 -2.28
CA THR A 150 -20.87 7.65 -2.38
C THR A 150 -19.54 6.93 -2.10
N MET A 151 -18.46 7.68 -1.98
CA MET A 151 -17.14 7.16 -1.60
C MET A 151 -17.21 6.29 -0.35
N TYR A 152 -16.52 5.16 -0.37
CA TYR A 152 -16.49 4.27 0.80
C TYR A 152 -15.71 4.93 1.94
N ASP A 153 -16.27 4.90 3.15
CA ASP A 153 -15.61 5.38 4.35
C ASP A 153 -14.37 4.54 4.67
N PRO A 154 -13.17 5.15 4.78
CA PRO A 154 -11.92 4.41 5.00
C PRO A 154 -11.91 3.55 6.27
N ASP A 155 -12.59 3.98 7.34
CA ASP A 155 -12.64 3.22 8.58
C ASP A 155 -13.65 2.07 8.50
N ALA A 156 -14.76 2.27 7.77
CA ALA A 156 -15.70 1.19 7.49
C ALA A 156 -15.05 0.11 6.61
N PHE A 157 -14.28 0.51 5.60
CA PHE A 157 -13.54 -0.41 4.74
C PHE A 157 -12.49 -1.20 5.54
N ARG A 158 -11.72 -0.53 6.40
CA ARG A 158 -10.78 -1.19 7.33
C ARG A 158 -11.49 -2.20 8.24
N ARG A 159 -12.62 -1.84 8.83
CA ARG A 159 -13.41 -2.78 9.65
C ARG A 159 -13.88 -4.00 8.85
N THR A 160 -14.11 -3.86 7.55
CA THR A 160 -14.45 -5.01 6.70
C THR A 160 -13.24 -5.91 6.50
N HIS A 161 -12.05 -5.36 6.28
CA HIS A 161 -10.79 -6.11 6.26
C HIS A 161 -10.59 -6.91 7.57
N ASP A 162 -10.77 -6.25 8.73
CA ASP A 162 -10.65 -6.92 10.04
C ASP A 162 -11.65 -8.09 10.18
N LYS A 163 -12.88 -7.93 9.66
CA LYS A 163 -13.90 -8.99 9.66
C LYS A 163 -13.53 -10.15 8.71
N ILE A 164 -12.92 -9.87 7.56
CA ILE A 164 -12.44 -10.92 6.64
C ILE A 164 -11.37 -11.76 7.32
N LEU A 165 -10.35 -11.14 7.91
CA LEU A 165 -9.28 -11.84 8.61
C LEU A 165 -9.85 -12.75 9.73
N LYS A 166 -10.77 -12.20 10.52
CA LYS A 166 -11.42 -12.98 11.59
C LYS A 166 -12.20 -14.18 11.04
N ALA A 167 -12.92 -14.01 9.93
CA ALA A 167 -13.75 -15.08 9.34
C ALA A 167 -12.89 -16.25 8.82
N ILE A 168 -11.70 -15.98 8.32
CA ILE A 168 -10.78 -17.01 7.80
C ILE A 168 -9.80 -17.54 8.87
N GLY A 169 -9.93 -17.10 10.12
CA GLY A 169 -9.02 -17.50 11.20
C GLY A 169 -7.57 -17.07 10.98
N ALA A 170 -7.34 -15.98 10.25
CA ALA A 170 -6.01 -15.45 10.03
C ALA A 170 -5.57 -14.54 11.19
N GLU A 171 -4.26 -14.45 11.40
CA GLU A 171 -3.70 -13.48 12.32
C GLU A 171 -4.06 -12.05 11.87
N HIS A 172 -4.30 -11.16 12.84
CA HIS A 172 -4.61 -9.78 12.53
C HIS A 172 -3.40 -9.07 11.94
N ILE A 173 -3.57 -8.57 10.72
CA ILE A 173 -2.69 -7.65 10.04
C ILE A 173 -3.43 -6.33 9.77
N ARG A 174 -2.72 -5.23 9.68
CA ARG A 174 -3.34 -3.94 9.34
C ARG A 174 -3.69 -3.91 7.86
N PHE A 175 -4.67 -3.13 7.46
CA PHE A 175 -4.97 -2.94 6.04
C PHE A 175 -3.71 -2.55 5.21
N HIS A 176 -2.85 -1.69 5.75
CA HIS A 176 -1.61 -1.30 5.08
C HIS A 176 -0.63 -2.47 4.86
N ASP A 177 -0.75 -3.53 5.64
CA ASP A 177 0.10 -4.72 5.51
C ASP A 177 -0.26 -5.56 4.26
N LEU A 178 -1.44 -5.36 3.64
CA LEU A 178 -1.76 -5.90 2.30
C LEU A 178 -0.82 -5.33 1.23
N ARG A 179 -0.49 -4.05 1.32
CA ARG A 179 0.51 -3.44 0.45
C ARG A 179 1.91 -4.02 0.70
N HIS A 180 2.24 -4.37 1.93
CA HIS A 180 3.47 -5.10 2.24
C HIS A 180 3.43 -6.51 1.66
N THR A 181 2.27 -7.16 1.67
CA THR A 181 2.05 -8.46 1.02
C THR A 181 2.32 -8.36 -0.47
N PHE A 182 1.71 -7.40 -1.18
CA PHE A 182 1.98 -7.13 -2.60
C PHE A 182 3.48 -6.96 -2.87
N ALA A 183 4.15 -6.10 -2.09
CA ALA A 183 5.56 -5.82 -2.28
C ALA A 183 6.45 -7.06 -2.07
N THR A 184 6.17 -7.85 -1.03
CA THR A 184 6.91 -9.08 -0.74
C THR A 184 6.71 -10.13 -1.84
N LEU A 185 5.47 -10.32 -2.29
CA LEU A 185 5.15 -11.24 -3.39
C LEU A 185 5.81 -10.80 -4.70
N SER A 186 5.77 -9.50 -5.03
CA SER A 186 6.42 -8.96 -6.22
C SER A 186 7.92 -9.25 -6.22
N LEU A 187 8.60 -9.00 -5.09
CA LEU A 187 10.03 -9.28 -4.97
C LEU A 187 10.33 -10.78 -5.07
N LYS A 188 9.56 -11.64 -4.40
CA LYS A 188 9.69 -13.10 -4.51
C LYS A 188 9.48 -13.59 -5.95
N SER A 189 8.60 -12.94 -6.71
CA SER A 189 8.34 -13.23 -8.13
C SER A 189 9.37 -12.62 -9.08
N GLY A 190 10.45 -12.02 -8.58
CA GLY A 190 11.54 -11.50 -9.40
C GLY A 190 11.32 -10.08 -9.95
N VAL A 191 10.28 -9.36 -9.52
CA VAL A 191 10.10 -7.96 -9.91
C VAL A 191 11.24 -7.12 -9.34
N ASP A 192 11.89 -6.34 -10.18
CA ASP A 192 13.01 -5.49 -9.75
C ASP A 192 12.55 -4.36 -8.81
N VAL A 193 13.45 -3.97 -7.92
CA VAL A 193 13.15 -3.02 -6.85
C VAL A 193 12.77 -1.63 -7.36
N LYS A 194 13.29 -1.21 -8.52
CA LYS A 194 12.98 0.11 -9.11
C LYS A 194 11.55 0.12 -9.65
N THR A 195 11.16 -0.91 -10.37
CA THR A 195 9.78 -1.11 -10.86
C THR A 195 8.80 -1.17 -9.70
N LEU A 196 9.09 -1.98 -8.66
CA LEU A 196 8.25 -2.07 -7.46
C LEU A 196 8.15 -0.73 -6.73
N SER A 197 9.27 0.00 -6.57
CA SER A 197 9.29 1.31 -5.93
C SER A 197 8.43 2.33 -6.69
N GLY A 198 8.47 2.29 -8.02
CA GLY A 198 7.61 3.09 -8.89
C GLY A 198 6.13 2.74 -8.71
N ALA A 199 5.77 1.46 -8.75
CA ALA A 199 4.40 0.99 -8.54
C ALA A 199 3.86 1.39 -7.17
N LEU A 200 4.68 1.30 -6.14
CA LEU A 200 4.31 1.73 -4.79
C LEU A 200 4.27 3.27 -4.62
N GLY A 201 4.88 4.05 -5.51
CA GLY A 201 5.02 5.50 -5.33
C GLY A 201 5.87 5.84 -4.10
N HIS A 202 6.97 5.11 -3.90
CA HIS A 202 7.95 5.41 -2.86
C HIS A 202 8.89 6.54 -3.32
N TYR A 203 9.36 7.34 -2.37
CA TYR A 203 10.29 8.44 -2.65
C TYR A 203 11.63 7.93 -3.24
N SER A 204 12.08 6.75 -2.81
CA SER A 204 13.32 6.14 -3.31
C SER A 204 13.28 4.62 -3.28
N ALA A 205 14.01 3.99 -4.20
CA ALA A 205 14.24 2.55 -4.21
C ALA A 205 14.95 2.06 -2.93
N GLY A 206 15.81 2.90 -2.34
CA GLY A 206 16.47 2.61 -1.07
C GLY A 206 15.48 2.41 0.08
N PHE A 207 14.38 3.15 0.10
CA PHE A 207 13.31 2.92 1.08
C PHE A 207 12.67 1.53 0.90
N THR A 208 12.40 1.13 -0.34
CA THR A 208 11.86 -0.20 -0.66
C THR A 208 12.83 -1.30 -0.24
N LEU A 209 14.13 -1.17 -0.59
CA LEU A 209 15.18 -2.11 -0.17
C LEU A 209 15.24 -2.25 1.35
N ASN A 210 15.33 -1.15 2.08
CA ASN A 210 15.42 -1.16 3.55
C ASN A 210 14.17 -1.76 4.21
N THR A 211 13.01 -1.57 3.60
CA THR A 211 11.74 -2.06 4.13
C THR A 211 11.60 -3.56 3.92
N TYR A 212 12.05 -4.08 2.77
CA TYR A 212 11.87 -5.49 2.38
C TYR A 212 13.20 -6.29 2.36
N THR A 213 14.13 -5.98 3.25
CA THR A 213 15.46 -6.59 3.33
C THR A 213 15.44 -8.13 3.40
N HIS A 214 14.45 -8.72 4.07
CA HIS A 214 14.34 -10.18 4.20
C HIS A 214 14.00 -10.86 2.86
N ALA A 215 13.12 -10.26 2.06
CA ALA A 215 12.82 -10.75 0.71
C ALA A 215 14.06 -10.68 -0.20
N THR A 216 14.88 -9.62 -0.06
CA THR A 216 16.10 -9.47 -0.87
C THR A 216 17.21 -10.47 -0.51
N ALA A 217 17.23 -11.04 0.69
CA ALA A 217 18.20 -12.08 1.06
C ALA A 217 17.96 -13.38 0.27
N GLN A 218 16.71 -13.84 0.17
CA GLN A 218 16.35 -14.99 -0.65
C GLN A 218 16.65 -14.74 -2.13
N MET A 219 16.31 -13.57 -2.67
CA MET A 219 16.61 -13.21 -4.06
C MET A 219 18.10 -13.26 -4.39
N LYS A 220 19.00 -12.95 -3.42
CA LYS A 220 20.44 -13.08 -3.63
C LYS A 220 20.86 -14.53 -3.82
N GLN A 221 20.29 -15.44 -3.04
CA GLN A 221 20.57 -16.86 -3.16
C GLN A 221 20.04 -17.40 -4.49
N ASP A 222 18.80 -17.08 -4.84
CA ASP A 222 18.16 -17.49 -6.09
C ASP A 222 18.94 -16.97 -7.32
N ALA A 223 19.45 -15.73 -7.25
CA ALA A 223 20.30 -15.15 -8.30
C ALA A 223 21.64 -15.88 -8.43
N ALA A 224 22.28 -16.22 -7.30
CA ALA A 224 23.53 -16.97 -7.31
C ALA A 224 23.33 -18.36 -7.92
N ASP A 225 22.26 -19.06 -7.55
CA ASP A 225 21.92 -20.37 -8.08
C ASP A 225 21.58 -20.32 -9.58
N THR A 226 20.86 -19.29 -10.01
CA THR A 226 20.55 -19.03 -11.43
C THR A 226 21.83 -18.81 -12.26
N ILE A 227 22.71 -17.93 -11.80
CA ILE A 227 23.98 -17.64 -12.47
C ILE A 227 24.86 -18.90 -12.51
N GLY A 228 24.96 -19.61 -11.37
CA GLY A 228 25.69 -20.86 -11.28
C GLY A 228 25.17 -21.92 -12.26
N GLY A 229 23.86 -22.04 -12.41
CA GLY A 229 23.22 -22.93 -13.39
C GLY A 229 23.57 -22.59 -14.84
N VAL A 230 23.48 -21.29 -15.19
CA VAL A 230 23.84 -20.81 -16.55
C VAL A 230 25.32 -21.12 -16.87
N ILE A 231 26.23 -20.83 -15.95
CA ILE A 231 27.68 -21.09 -16.15
C ILE A 231 27.94 -22.60 -16.27
N SER A 232 27.32 -23.41 -15.42
CA SER A 232 27.50 -24.87 -15.44
C SER A 232 27.01 -25.51 -16.75
N GLN A 233 26.00 -24.94 -17.40
CA GLN A 233 25.53 -25.41 -18.73
C GLN A 233 26.56 -25.12 -19.85
N GLN A 234 27.35 -24.05 -19.72
CA GLN A 234 28.38 -23.71 -20.70
C GLN A 234 29.70 -24.48 -20.50
N MET A 235 29.84 -25.21 -19.39
CA MET A 235 31.03 -26.01 -19.07
C MET A 235 30.90 -27.45 -19.58
N ARG A 236 29.78 -27.85 -20.19
CA ARG A 236 29.52 -29.12 -20.83
C ARG A 236 29.72 -29.02 -22.33
#